data_ac450b61b4223067b5988e9afe7c1416
#
_entry.id   ac450b61b4223067b5988e9afe7c1416
#
_cell.length_a   1.000
_cell.length_b   1.000
_cell.length_c   1.000
_cell.angle_alpha   90.00
_cell.angle_beta   90.00
_cell.angle_gamma   90.00
#
_symmetry.space_group_name_H-M   'P 1'
#
loop_
_entity.id
_entity.type
_entity.pdbx_description
1 polymer ?
#
loop_
_entity_poly.entity_id
_entity_poly.type
_entity_poly.pdbx_seq_one_letter_code
_entity_poly.pdbx_strand_id
1 'polypeptide(L)'
;MKLLFFILSVSLTLLKPINAEEMEARALVNATEKVSISSEIAARVKNINFLLGDAFKKGDVLVSFDCDIYKAQRDVIKAEYTSATIQLENDKELLDMKSIGKLQYRLTVSNHEKAKAELNIANFNVDRCEIIAPYDGKVTDVYTSIFTSIEQRQPLMDIIGDGLLEAEIVVPSSWLKWLKKGHAVKIIIDETGDTLDANVISLGATVDAVSQTIELKAQFNEKYETLIPGMSGIVKFWTKTKT
;
A
#
# COMPACT_ATOMS: atom_id res chain seq x y z
N MET A 1 -14.93 -14.56 -91.42
CA MET A 1 -15.26 -15.21 -90.17
C MET A 1 -14.16 -14.78 -89.14
N LYS A 2 -14.42 -13.65 -88.40
CA LYS A 2 -13.43 -13.06 -87.45
C LYS A 2 -13.82 -13.51 -86.03
N LEU A 3 -12.92 -14.24 -85.38
CA LEU A 3 -13.01 -14.69 -84.00
C LEU A 3 -12.51 -13.55 -83.11
N LEU A 4 -13.39 -12.99 -82.28
CA LEU A 4 -13.10 -12.01 -81.20
C LEU A 4 -12.66 -12.73 -79.95
N PHE A 5 -11.40 -12.60 -79.58
CA PHE A 5 -10.90 -13.08 -78.26
C PHE A 5 -11.16 -11.96 -77.24
N PHE A 6 -12.03 -12.24 -76.28
CA PHE A 6 -12.31 -11.38 -75.13
C PHE A 6 -11.33 -11.79 -73.97
N ILE A 7 -10.31 -10.96 -73.70
CA ILE A 7 -9.41 -11.17 -72.59
C ILE A 7 -10.04 -10.58 -71.35
N LEU A 8 -10.50 -11.44 -70.43
CA LEU A 8 -11.01 -11.06 -69.13
C LEU A 8 -9.83 -10.84 -68.16
N SER A 9 -9.49 -9.54 -67.94
CA SER A 9 -8.47 -9.16 -66.97
C SER A 9 -9.02 -9.28 -65.55
N VAL A 10 -8.61 -10.33 -64.84
CA VAL A 10 -8.89 -10.51 -63.41
C VAL A 10 -7.91 -9.64 -62.60
N SER A 11 -8.38 -8.49 -62.14
CA SER A 11 -7.64 -7.61 -61.21
C SER A 11 -7.58 -8.26 -59.85
N LEU A 12 -6.43 -8.89 -59.52
CA LEU A 12 -6.14 -9.44 -58.18
C LEU A 12 -5.77 -8.28 -57.25
N THR A 13 -6.72 -7.79 -56.48
CA THR A 13 -6.48 -6.83 -55.41
C THR A 13 -5.66 -7.47 -54.31
N LEU A 14 -4.37 -7.16 -54.24
CA LEU A 14 -3.48 -7.49 -53.16
C LEU A 14 -3.97 -6.78 -51.87
N LEU A 15 -4.65 -7.52 -51.02
CA LEU A 15 -4.88 -7.13 -49.61
C LEU A 15 -3.49 -6.98 -48.95
N LYS A 16 -3.06 -5.74 -48.73
CA LYS A 16 -1.90 -5.46 -47.88
C LYS A 16 -2.22 -5.93 -46.47
N PRO A 17 -1.35 -6.72 -45.83
CA PRO A 17 -1.54 -7.02 -44.42
C PRO A 17 -1.48 -5.72 -43.63
N ILE A 18 -2.45 -5.50 -42.77
CA ILE A 18 -2.47 -4.41 -41.81
C ILE A 18 -1.41 -4.76 -40.79
N ASN A 19 -0.20 -4.23 -40.93
CA ASN A 19 0.80 -4.28 -39.91
C ASN A 19 0.40 -3.33 -38.79
N ALA A 20 -0.10 -3.86 -37.67
CA ALA A 20 -0.15 -3.11 -36.44
C ALA A 20 1.29 -2.73 -36.07
N GLU A 21 1.59 -1.47 -35.91
CA GLU A 21 2.90 -1.00 -35.50
C GLU A 21 3.07 -1.41 -34.02
N GLU A 22 3.96 -2.35 -33.79
CA GLU A 22 4.33 -2.82 -32.46
C GLU A 22 5.30 -1.80 -31.86
N MET A 23 4.96 -1.28 -30.70
CA MET A 23 5.78 -0.33 -29.96
C MET A 23 6.18 -0.97 -28.63
N GLU A 24 7.43 -0.77 -28.24
CA GLU A 24 7.99 -1.37 -27.04
C GLU A 24 8.44 -0.31 -26.03
N ALA A 25 8.32 -0.64 -24.75
CA ALA A 25 8.83 0.16 -23.64
C ALA A 25 9.34 -0.74 -22.52
N ARG A 26 10.19 -0.20 -21.63
CA ARG A 26 10.66 -0.92 -20.45
C ARG A 26 9.65 -0.79 -19.34
N ALA A 27 9.53 -1.85 -18.54
CA ALA A 27 8.71 -1.90 -17.33
C ALA A 27 9.50 -2.39 -16.13
N LEU A 28 9.11 -1.91 -14.98
CA LEU A 28 9.52 -2.42 -13.66
C LEU A 28 8.28 -2.91 -12.92
N VAL A 29 8.32 -4.14 -12.45
CA VAL A 29 7.23 -4.74 -11.66
C VAL A 29 7.29 -4.24 -10.23
N ASN A 30 6.19 -3.70 -9.74
CA ASN A 30 6.06 -3.19 -8.38
C ASN A 30 4.86 -3.82 -7.65
N ALA A 31 4.97 -3.93 -6.33
CA ALA A 31 3.82 -4.23 -5.50
C ALA A 31 2.92 -2.98 -5.39
N THR A 32 1.61 -3.18 -5.44
CA THR A 32 0.63 -2.10 -5.25
C THR A 32 0.71 -1.51 -3.84
N GLU A 33 1.01 -2.33 -2.86
CA GLU A 33 1.18 -1.95 -1.46
C GLU A 33 2.60 -2.29 -1.02
N LYS A 34 3.35 -1.26 -0.60
CA LYS A 34 4.69 -1.40 -0.01
C LYS A 34 4.82 -0.42 1.14
N VAL A 35 5.19 -0.93 2.31
CA VAL A 35 5.31 -0.14 3.54
C VAL A 35 6.58 -0.49 4.28
N SER A 36 7.32 0.52 4.71
CA SER A 36 8.40 0.39 5.70
C SER A 36 7.80 0.56 7.09
N ILE A 37 7.77 -0.52 7.84
CA ILE A 37 7.29 -0.56 9.21
C ILE A 37 8.36 -0.01 10.14
N SER A 38 7.99 1.00 10.92
CA SER A 38 8.85 1.62 11.92
C SER A 38 8.22 1.55 13.30
N SER A 39 9.06 1.57 14.35
CA SER A 39 8.55 1.59 15.73
C SER A 39 7.85 2.91 16.04
N GLU A 40 6.70 2.82 16.71
CA GLU A 40 5.99 3.98 17.22
C GLU A 40 6.39 4.36 18.65
N ILE A 41 7.11 3.46 19.35
CA ILE A 41 7.57 3.64 20.73
C ILE A 41 9.05 3.28 20.87
N ALA A 42 9.70 3.78 21.90
CA ALA A 42 11.05 3.33 22.30
C ALA A 42 10.89 2.12 23.23
N ALA A 43 11.36 0.95 22.79
CA ALA A 43 11.23 -0.29 23.56
C ALA A 43 12.28 -1.33 23.15
N ARG A 44 12.35 -2.44 23.87
CA ARG A 44 13.16 -3.58 23.47
C ARG A 44 12.32 -4.56 22.66
N VAL A 45 12.81 -5.01 21.51
CA VAL A 45 12.16 -6.04 20.70
C VAL A 45 12.07 -7.35 21.50
N LYS A 46 10.86 -7.88 21.66
CA LYS A 46 10.60 -9.14 22.35
C LYS A 46 10.56 -10.30 21.37
N ASN A 47 9.76 -10.19 20.31
CA ASN A 47 9.67 -11.19 19.24
C ASN A 47 9.57 -10.52 17.88
N ILE A 48 10.06 -11.24 16.85
CA ILE A 48 9.82 -10.99 15.43
C ILE A 48 9.22 -12.29 14.91
N ASN A 49 7.95 -12.25 14.52
CA ASN A 49 7.22 -13.47 14.19
C ASN A 49 7.36 -13.88 12.72
N PHE A 50 7.79 -12.96 11.85
CA PHE A 50 7.95 -13.19 10.42
C PHE A 50 9.33 -12.69 9.96
N LEU A 51 10.03 -13.51 9.20
CA LEU A 51 11.35 -13.23 8.65
C LEU A 51 11.26 -12.95 7.14
N LEU A 52 12.39 -12.62 6.54
CA LEU A 52 12.51 -12.39 5.09
C LEU A 52 11.85 -13.53 4.28
N GLY A 53 10.90 -13.19 3.43
CA GLY A 53 10.17 -14.11 2.58
C GLY A 53 8.92 -14.74 3.19
N ASP A 54 8.73 -14.63 4.50
CA ASP A 54 7.55 -15.18 5.18
C ASP A 54 6.27 -14.44 4.78
N ALA A 55 5.20 -15.19 4.58
CA ALA A 55 3.87 -14.67 4.34
C ALA A 55 3.10 -14.48 5.65
N PHE A 56 2.37 -13.39 5.75
CA PHE A 56 1.51 -13.05 6.90
C PHE A 56 0.10 -12.67 6.41
N LYS A 57 -0.85 -12.68 7.35
CA LYS A 57 -2.22 -12.26 7.14
C LYS A 57 -2.49 -10.91 7.82
N LYS A 58 -3.45 -10.17 7.30
CA LYS A 58 -3.97 -8.98 7.98
C LYS A 58 -4.39 -9.30 9.40
N GLY A 59 -3.88 -8.52 10.36
CA GLY A 59 -4.15 -8.71 11.78
C GLY A 59 -3.10 -9.56 12.51
N ASP A 60 -2.17 -10.19 11.81
CA ASP A 60 -1.06 -10.91 12.44
C ASP A 60 -0.11 -9.92 13.13
N VAL A 61 0.44 -10.35 14.27
CA VAL A 61 1.46 -9.57 14.99
C VAL A 61 2.80 -9.80 14.31
N LEU A 62 3.32 -8.76 13.65
CA LEU A 62 4.63 -8.80 12.95
C LEU A 62 5.78 -8.72 13.95
N VAL A 63 5.74 -7.73 14.85
CA VAL A 63 6.75 -7.48 15.88
C VAL A 63 6.05 -7.21 17.21
N SER A 64 6.59 -7.74 18.29
CA SER A 64 6.15 -7.41 19.66
C SER A 64 7.31 -6.88 20.50
N PHE A 65 6.98 -5.97 21.42
CA PHE A 65 7.94 -5.30 22.29
C PHE A 65 7.77 -5.69 23.76
N ASP A 66 8.84 -5.54 24.53
CA ASP A 66 8.82 -5.59 25.97
C ASP A 66 8.19 -4.28 26.50
N CYS A 67 6.96 -4.38 26.95
CA CYS A 67 6.12 -3.23 27.30
C CYS A 67 5.71 -3.19 28.76
N ASP A 68 6.41 -3.85 29.65
CA ASP A 68 6.03 -3.90 31.05
C ASP A 68 5.99 -2.51 31.68
N ILE A 69 6.90 -1.61 31.28
CA ILE A 69 6.88 -0.21 31.76
C ILE A 69 5.63 0.55 31.29
N TYR A 70 5.22 0.40 30.02
CA TYR A 70 4.03 1.07 29.49
C TYR A 70 2.75 0.55 30.14
N LYS A 71 2.68 -0.76 30.41
CA LYS A 71 1.57 -1.38 31.14
C LYS A 71 1.48 -0.87 32.57
N ALA A 72 2.62 -0.79 33.28
CA ALA A 72 2.67 -0.24 34.63
C ALA A 72 2.24 1.24 34.66
N GLN A 73 2.71 2.06 33.71
CA GLN A 73 2.29 3.46 33.59
C GLN A 73 0.78 3.59 33.35
N ARG A 74 0.22 2.81 32.43
CA ARG A 74 -1.23 2.77 32.19
C ARG A 74 -2.00 2.41 33.46
N ASP A 75 -1.53 1.44 34.23
CA ASP A 75 -2.21 0.99 35.45
C ASP A 75 -2.24 2.08 36.55
N VAL A 76 -1.17 2.88 36.67
CA VAL A 76 -1.16 4.09 37.52
C VAL A 76 -2.21 5.08 37.06
N ILE A 77 -2.19 5.46 35.76
CA ILE A 77 -3.16 6.43 35.21
C ILE A 77 -4.60 5.91 35.30
N LYS A 78 -4.80 4.58 35.14
CA LYS A 78 -6.11 3.97 35.34
C LYS A 78 -6.61 4.11 36.77
N ALA A 79 -5.74 3.99 37.78
CA ALA A 79 -6.11 4.25 39.16
C ALA A 79 -6.50 5.70 39.43
N GLU A 80 -5.79 6.67 38.80
CA GLU A 80 -6.13 8.11 38.84
C GLU A 80 -7.49 8.38 38.21
N TYR A 81 -7.78 7.83 37.03
CA TYR A 81 -9.09 7.93 36.39
C TYR A 81 -10.21 7.32 37.28
N THR A 82 -9.95 6.18 37.89
CA THR A 82 -10.92 5.55 38.81
C THR A 82 -11.22 6.45 39.99
N SER A 83 -10.19 7.06 40.61
CA SER A 83 -10.36 8.03 41.71
C SER A 83 -11.16 9.26 41.27
N ALA A 84 -10.86 9.82 40.07
CA ALA A 84 -11.61 10.95 39.54
C ALA A 84 -13.08 10.60 39.25
N THR A 85 -13.35 9.36 38.82
CA THR A 85 -14.72 8.88 38.60
C THR A 85 -15.51 8.81 39.92
N ILE A 86 -14.91 8.24 40.97
CA ILE A 86 -15.54 8.17 42.31
C ILE A 86 -15.81 9.58 42.85
N GLN A 87 -14.86 10.52 42.67
CA GLN A 87 -15.04 11.90 43.10
C GLN A 87 -16.18 12.58 42.34
N LEU A 88 -16.30 12.33 41.01
CA LEU A 88 -17.38 12.89 40.20
C LEU A 88 -18.75 12.37 40.65
N GLU A 89 -18.88 11.08 40.97
CA GLU A 89 -20.11 10.48 41.46
C GLU A 89 -20.51 11.09 42.80
N ASN A 90 -19.55 11.18 43.75
CA ASN A 90 -19.79 11.80 45.06
C ASN A 90 -20.20 13.30 44.96
N ASP A 91 -19.48 14.07 44.16
CA ASP A 91 -19.79 15.50 44.00
C ASP A 91 -21.13 15.72 43.27
N LYS A 92 -21.55 14.78 42.41
CA LYS A 92 -22.90 14.81 41.86
C LYS A 92 -23.99 14.64 42.90
N GLU A 93 -23.82 13.68 43.81
CA GLU A 93 -24.76 13.48 44.93
C GLU A 93 -24.80 14.72 45.86
N LEU A 94 -23.62 15.27 46.19
CA LEU A 94 -23.53 16.47 47.01
C LEU A 94 -24.17 17.68 46.36
N LEU A 95 -24.09 17.82 45.04
CA LEU A 95 -24.77 18.90 44.27
C LEU A 95 -26.28 18.71 44.34
N ASP A 96 -26.78 17.50 44.17
CA ASP A 96 -28.22 17.19 44.27
C ASP A 96 -28.78 17.50 45.66
N MET A 97 -27.98 17.26 46.70
CA MET A 97 -28.26 17.63 48.09
C MET A 97 -28.05 19.14 48.38
N LYS A 98 -27.62 19.92 47.37
CA LYS A 98 -27.25 21.34 47.52
C LYS A 98 -26.11 21.62 48.51
N SER A 99 -25.29 20.60 48.79
CA SER A 99 -24.15 20.68 49.71
C SER A 99 -22.89 21.26 49.08
N ILE A 100 -22.82 21.31 47.74
CA ILE A 100 -21.74 21.96 46.98
C ILE A 100 -22.33 22.92 45.92
N GLY A 101 -21.52 23.88 45.48
CA GLY A 101 -21.87 24.80 44.38
C GLY A 101 -21.65 24.20 42.98
N LYS A 102 -22.40 24.73 42.01
CA LYS A 102 -22.26 24.33 40.59
C LYS A 102 -20.84 24.49 40.06
N LEU A 103 -20.08 25.48 40.53
CA LEU A 103 -18.70 25.69 40.09
C LEU A 103 -17.81 24.51 40.54
N GLN A 104 -17.93 24.09 41.78
CA GLN A 104 -17.17 22.95 42.32
C GLN A 104 -17.45 21.69 41.51
N TYR A 105 -18.71 21.35 41.27
CA TYR A 105 -19.08 20.20 40.44
C TYR A 105 -18.49 20.26 39.03
N ARG A 106 -18.57 21.45 38.39
CA ARG A 106 -17.96 21.62 37.05
C ARG A 106 -16.44 21.40 37.02
N LEU A 107 -15.72 21.78 38.08
CA LEU A 107 -14.30 21.52 38.22
C LEU A 107 -14.03 20.02 38.33
N THR A 108 -14.84 19.28 39.10
CA THR A 108 -14.75 17.83 39.22
C THR A 108 -15.02 17.11 37.87
N VAL A 109 -16.05 17.58 37.12
CA VAL A 109 -16.31 17.09 35.76
C VAL A 109 -15.08 17.31 34.87
N SER A 110 -14.47 18.50 34.89
CA SER A 110 -13.28 18.80 34.08
C SER A 110 -12.08 17.94 34.47
N ASN A 111 -11.87 17.66 35.75
CA ASN A 111 -10.80 16.79 36.23
C ASN A 111 -11.02 15.34 35.80
N HIS A 112 -12.25 14.83 35.87
CA HIS A 112 -12.58 13.50 35.36
C HIS A 112 -12.33 13.37 33.85
N GLU A 113 -12.74 14.35 33.04
CA GLU A 113 -12.49 14.35 31.59
C GLU A 113 -10.98 14.39 31.27
N LYS A 114 -10.20 15.16 32.06
CA LYS A 114 -8.74 15.16 31.95
C LYS A 114 -8.16 13.77 32.23
N ALA A 115 -8.50 13.15 33.35
CA ALA A 115 -8.00 11.82 33.73
C ALA A 115 -8.38 10.75 32.68
N LYS A 116 -9.59 10.85 32.09
CA LYS A 116 -10.05 10.00 31.00
C LYS A 116 -9.16 10.15 29.75
N ALA A 117 -8.83 11.38 29.37
CA ALA A 117 -7.95 11.64 28.22
C ALA A 117 -6.54 11.09 28.46
N GLU A 118 -6.00 11.23 29.65
CA GLU A 118 -4.69 10.68 30.06
C GLU A 118 -4.69 9.14 29.97
N LEU A 119 -5.77 8.48 30.45
CA LEU A 119 -5.91 7.03 30.31
C LEU A 119 -5.97 6.57 28.85
N ASN A 120 -6.65 7.32 27.99
CA ASN A 120 -6.68 7.01 26.55
C ASN A 120 -5.27 7.07 25.94
N ILE A 121 -4.47 8.07 26.27
CA ILE A 121 -3.08 8.20 25.81
C ILE A 121 -2.25 7.01 26.30
N ALA A 122 -2.40 6.62 27.56
CA ALA A 122 -1.69 5.48 28.12
C ALA A 122 -2.09 4.14 27.45
N ASN A 123 -3.37 3.96 27.12
CA ASN A 123 -3.84 2.81 26.36
C ASN A 123 -3.22 2.78 24.95
N PHE A 124 -3.22 3.89 24.21
CA PHE A 124 -2.57 3.97 22.89
C PHE A 124 -1.08 3.58 22.94
N ASN A 125 -0.36 3.94 24.00
CA ASN A 125 1.03 3.53 24.15
C ASN A 125 1.17 2.01 24.40
N VAL A 126 0.22 1.38 25.09
CA VAL A 126 0.18 -0.08 25.26
C VAL A 126 -0.21 -0.78 23.96
N ASP A 127 -1.16 -0.25 23.20
CA ASP A 127 -1.58 -0.81 21.91
C ASP A 127 -0.42 -0.84 20.89
N ARG A 128 0.51 0.13 20.97
CA ARG A 128 1.73 0.18 20.15
C ARG A 128 2.80 -0.83 20.51
N CYS A 129 2.56 -1.65 21.56
CA CYS A 129 3.46 -2.73 21.95
C CYS A 129 3.49 -3.89 20.97
N GLU A 130 2.55 -3.94 20.06
CA GLU A 130 2.47 -4.92 18.99
C GLU A 130 2.25 -4.19 17.66
N ILE A 131 3.07 -4.53 16.68
CA ILE A 131 2.88 -4.05 15.32
C ILE A 131 2.10 -5.09 14.55
N ILE A 132 0.92 -4.70 14.12
CA ILE A 132 -0.05 -5.56 13.45
C ILE A 132 0.00 -5.34 11.93
N ALA A 133 -0.07 -6.42 11.16
CA ALA A 133 -0.11 -6.38 9.71
C ALA A 133 -1.37 -5.64 9.20
N PRO A 134 -1.22 -4.60 8.37
CA PRO A 134 -2.35 -3.82 7.87
C PRO A 134 -3.12 -4.51 6.73
N TYR A 135 -2.48 -5.46 6.05
CA TYR A 135 -3.00 -6.23 4.92
C TYR A 135 -2.32 -7.62 4.85
N ASP A 136 -2.79 -8.50 3.97
CA ASP A 136 -2.13 -9.77 3.66
C ASP A 136 -0.88 -9.51 2.82
N GLY A 137 0.25 -10.15 3.16
CA GLY A 137 1.49 -9.83 2.44
C GLY A 137 2.68 -10.73 2.77
N LYS A 138 3.87 -10.24 2.39
CA LYS A 138 5.16 -10.88 2.64
C LYS A 138 6.17 -9.87 3.19
N VAL A 139 7.10 -10.36 4.01
CA VAL A 139 8.24 -9.58 4.50
C VAL A 139 9.33 -9.55 3.44
N THR A 140 9.80 -8.36 3.06
CA THR A 140 10.91 -8.18 2.10
C THR A 140 12.23 -7.92 2.76
N ASP A 141 12.26 -7.29 3.94
CA ASP A 141 13.47 -6.99 4.69
C ASP A 141 13.18 -6.89 6.18
N VAL A 142 14.19 -7.24 7.02
CA VAL A 142 14.14 -7.09 8.48
C VAL A 142 15.41 -6.39 8.95
N TYR A 143 15.25 -5.23 9.62
CA TYR A 143 16.35 -4.32 10.02
C TYR A 143 16.71 -4.42 11.50
N THR A 144 16.01 -5.23 12.27
CA THR A 144 16.21 -5.35 13.72
C THR A 144 16.33 -6.82 14.13
N SER A 145 16.70 -7.04 15.38
CA SER A 145 16.81 -8.38 15.97
C SER A 145 16.11 -8.45 17.33
N ILE A 146 15.75 -9.64 17.74
CA ILE A 146 15.21 -9.91 19.08
C ILE A 146 16.18 -9.39 20.14
N PHE A 147 15.66 -8.79 21.21
CA PHE A 147 16.36 -8.18 22.33
C PHE A 147 17.13 -6.88 22.02
N THR A 148 17.05 -6.37 20.79
CA THR A 148 17.59 -5.05 20.45
C THR A 148 16.70 -3.96 21.04
N SER A 149 17.32 -2.95 21.66
CA SER A 149 16.63 -1.71 22.05
C SER A 149 16.49 -0.82 20.84
N ILE A 150 15.29 -0.34 20.58
CA ILE A 150 14.97 0.51 19.45
C ILE A 150 14.43 1.85 19.93
N GLU A 151 14.60 2.85 19.08
CA GLU A 151 14.03 4.19 19.28
C GLU A 151 12.71 4.36 18.52
N GLN A 152 11.96 5.39 18.90
CA GLN A 152 10.77 5.78 18.16
C GLN A 152 11.15 6.19 16.72
N ARG A 153 10.37 5.76 15.73
CA ARG A 153 10.57 5.95 14.27
C ARG A 153 11.74 5.17 13.67
N GLN A 154 12.36 4.28 14.41
CA GLN A 154 13.39 3.41 13.86
C GLN A 154 12.75 2.37 12.94
N PRO A 155 13.25 2.18 11.68
CA PRO A 155 12.78 1.14 10.78
C PRO A 155 13.00 -0.25 11.36
N LEU A 156 12.02 -1.14 11.19
CA LEU A 156 12.04 -2.51 11.71
C LEU A 156 12.01 -3.55 10.61
N MET A 157 11.15 -3.37 9.63
CA MET A 157 11.00 -4.26 8.49
C MET A 157 10.27 -3.58 7.32
N ASP A 158 10.50 -4.08 6.13
CA ASP A 158 9.73 -3.74 4.94
C ASP A 158 8.77 -4.87 4.61
N ILE A 159 7.55 -4.50 4.24
CA ILE A 159 6.50 -5.44 3.83
C ILE A 159 5.87 -5.01 2.51
N ILE A 160 5.42 -6.02 1.75
CA ILE A 160 4.65 -5.82 0.53
C ILE A 160 3.32 -6.56 0.62
N GLY A 161 2.29 -5.99 -0.03
CA GLY A 161 0.98 -6.64 -0.13
C GLY A 161 0.98 -7.82 -1.10
N ASP A 162 0.12 -8.80 -0.82
CA ASP A 162 -0.09 -10.01 -1.63
C ASP A 162 -1.19 -9.79 -2.70
N GLY A 163 -1.43 -8.52 -3.09
CA GLY A 163 -2.38 -8.13 -4.14
C GLY A 163 -1.85 -8.31 -5.56
N LEU A 164 -2.64 -7.85 -6.53
CA LEU A 164 -2.20 -7.78 -7.93
C LEU A 164 -1.01 -6.82 -8.05
N LEU A 165 0.00 -7.25 -8.79
CA LEU A 165 1.16 -6.42 -9.07
C LEU A 165 0.88 -5.40 -10.17
N GLU A 166 1.67 -4.35 -10.19
CA GLU A 166 1.64 -3.28 -11.20
C GLU A 166 2.98 -3.23 -11.94
N ALA A 167 2.93 -2.88 -13.20
CA ALA A 167 4.10 -2.53 -13.99
C ALA A 167 4.18 -1.01 -14.13
N GLU A 168 5.28 -0.43 -13.70
CA GLU A 168 5.63 0.96 -13.93
C GLU A 168 6.39 1.05 -15.26
N ILE A 169 5.89 1.87 -16.18
CA ILE A 169 6.33 1.90 -17.57
C ILE A 169 6.61 3.35 -17.97
N VAL A 170 7.75 3.59 -18.59
CA VAL A 170 8.11 4.90 -19.11
C VAL A 170 8.01 4.88 -20.63
N VAL A 171 7.18 5.78 -21.19
CA VAL A 171 6.93 5.86 -22.62
C VAL A 171 7.11 7.29 -23.16
N PRO A 172 7.40 7.47 -24.45
CA PRO A 172 7.43 8.79 -25.08
C PRO A 172 6.07 9.52 -24.92
N SER A 173 6.11 10.78 -24.55
CA SER A 173 4.89 11.59 -24.34
C SER A 173 4.02 11.72 -25.60
N SER A 174 4.62 11.55 -26.79
CA SER A 174 3.90 11.52 -28.07
C SER A 174 2.84 10.41 -28.15
N TRP A 175 2.98 9.34 -27.36
CA TRP A 175 2.02 8.23 -27.30
C TRP A 175 0.69 8.62 -26.65
N LEU A 176 0.61 9.72 -25.91
CA LEU A 176 -0.64 10.26 -25.37
C LEU A 176 -1.71 10.54 -26.42
N LYS A 177 -1.33 10.65 -27.72
CA LYS A 177 -2.26 10.82 -28.83
C LYS A 177 -3.23 9.63 -28.94
N TRP A 178 -2.76 8.42 -28.65
CA TRP A 178 -3.51 7.18 -28.83
C TRP A 178 -3.63 6.36 -27.52
N LEU A 179 -2.62 6.39 -26.65
CA LEU A 179 -2.57 5.61 -25.41
C LEU A 179 -3.53 6.20 -24.38
N LYS A 180 -4.40 5.34 -23.84
CA LYS A 180 -5.44 5.72 -22.87
C LYS A 180 -5.52 4.70 -21.73
N LYS A 181 -6.09 5.11 -20.62
CA LYS A 181 -6.48 4.19 -19.54
C LYS A 181 -7.37 3.07 -20.09
N GLY A 182 -7.14 1.83 -19.68
CA GLY A 182 -7.81 0.62 -20.17
C GLY A 182 -7.15 0.00 -21.41
N HIS A 183 -6.03 0.55 -21.90
CA HIS A 183 -5.30 -0.06 -23.00
C HIS A 183 -4.67 -1.37 -22.55
N ALA A 184 -4.97 -2.47 -23.26
CA ALA A 184 -4.40 -3.78 -22.99
C ALA A 184 -2.97 -3.84 -23.52
N VAL A 185 -2.07 -4.41 -22.73
CA VAL A 185 -0.65 -4.59 -23.07
C VAL A 185 -0.19 -6.00 -22.72
N LYS A 186 0.87 -6.45 -23.36
CA LYS A 186 1.59 -7.68 -22.98
C LYS A 186 2.96 -7.32 -22.46
N ILE A 187 3.34 -7.94 -21.37
CA ILE A 187 4.63 -7.71 -20.71
C ILE A 187 5.42 -9.00 -20.75
N ILE A 188 6.57 -8.97 -21.37
CA ILE A 188 7.52 -10.08 -21.40
C ILE A 188 8.49 -9.83 -20.26
N ILE A 189 8.48 -10.72 -19.26
CA ILE A 189 9.34 -10.62 -18.07
C ILE A 189 10.73 -11.13 -18.44
N ASP A 190 11.75 -10.34 -18.13
CA ASP A 190 13.14 -10.68 -18.50
C ASP A 190 13.67 -11.89 -17.73
N GLU A 191 13.30 -12.04 -16.45
CA GLU A 191 13.82 -13.05 -15.55
C GLU A 191 13.19 -14.44 -15.78
N THR A 192 11.92 -14.50 -16.23
CA THR A 192 11.20 -15.77 -16.44
C THR A 192 10.95 -16.09 -17.90
N GLY A 193 10.96 -15.08 -18.79
CA GLY A 193 10.57 -15.20 -20.19
C GLY A 193 9.06 -15.31 -20.42
N ASP A 194 8.26 -15.24 -19.35
CA ASP A 194 6.80 -15.31 -19.43
C ASP A 194 6.22 -14.06 -20.12
N THR A 195 5.17 -14.27 -20.90
CA THR A 195 4.39 -13.18 -21.50
C THR A 195 3.07 -13.05 -20.77
N LEU A 196 2.91 -11.96 -20.03
CA LEU A 196 1.79 -11.72 -19.13
C LEU A 196 0.89 -10.58 -19.65
N ASP A 197 -0.42 -10.70 -19.42
CA ASP A 197 -1.40 -9.71 -19.83
C ASP A 197 -1.61 -8.68 -18.71
N ALA A 198 -1.62 -7.39 -19.10
CA ALA A 198 -1.87 -6.28 -18.19
C ALA A 198 -2.72 -5.20 -18.87
N ASN A 199 -3.32 -4.33 -18.07
CA ASN A 199 -4.10 -3.20 -18.56
C ASN A 199 -3.56 -1.90 -17.95
N VAL A 200 -3.43 -0.86 -18.77
CA VAL A 200 -3.06 0.48 -18.32
C VAL A 200 -4.14 1.01 -17.38
N ILE A 201 -3.78 1.24 -16.11
CA ILE A 201 -4.70 1.74 -15.08
C ILE A 201 -4.57 3.25 -14.86
N SER A 202 -3.37 3.82 -15.10
CA SER A 202 -3.15 5.25 -14.96
C SER A 202 -2.06 5.74 -15.89
N LEU A 203 -2.17 7.03 -16.23
CA LEU A 203 -1.15 7.80 -16.95
C LEU A 203 -0.67 8.91 -16.03
N GLY A 204 0.62 9.20 -16.03
CA GLY A 204 1.21 10.27 -15.23
C GLY A 204 0.52 11.62 -15.51
N ALA A 205 0.51 12.47 -14.51
CA ALA A 205 -0.07 13.81 -14.62
C ALA A 205 0.92 14.84 -15.20
N THR A 206 2.20 14.47 -15.31
CA THR A 206 3.28 15.36 -15.76
C THR A 206 4.12 14.65 -16.83
N VAL A 207 4.66 15.42 -17.76
CA VAL A 207 5.66 14.97 -18.73
C VAL A 207 7.01 15.47 -18.26
N ASP A 208 8.00 14.60 -18.24
CA ASP A 208 9.38 15.01 -18.02
C ASP A 208 9.85 15.82 -19.25
N ALA A 209 10.20 17.09 -19.03
CA ALA A 209 10.52 18.02 -20.11
C ALA A 209 11.88 17.73 -20.77
N VAL A 210 12.80 17.06 -20.06
CA VAL A 210 14.13 16.75 -20.54
C VAL A 210 14.12 15.51 -21.42
N SER A 211 13.54 14.43 -20.91
CA SER A 211 13.43 13.14 -21.62
C SER A 211 12.24 13.07 -22.58
N GLN A 212 11.29 13.99 -22.48
CA GLN A 212 10.01 13.99 -23.21
C GLN A 212 9.21 12.69 -23.00
N THR A 213 9.31 12.11 -21.81
CA THR A 213 8.63 10.87 -21.44
C THR A 213 7.52 11.11 -20.44
N ILE A 214 6.63 10.14 -20.33
CA ILE A 214 5.60 10.07 -19.31
C ILE A 214 5.61 8.68 -18.69
N GLU A 215 5.44 8.64 -17.38
CA GLU A 215 5.25 7.41 -16.62
C GLU A 215 3.79 6.97 -16.73
N LEU A 216 3.57 5.68 -16.78
CA LEU A 216 2.25 5.07 -16.68
C LEU A 216 2.33 3.80 -15.84
N LYS A 217 1.17 3.38 -15.32
CA LYS A 217 1.04 2.12 -14.59
C LYS A 217 0.08 1.21 -15.32
N ALA A 218 0.47 -0.05 -15.44
CA ALA A 218 -0.38 -1.12 -15.92
C ALA A 218 -0.51 -2.19 -14.83
N GLN A 219 -1.72 -2.63 -14.55
CA GLN A 219 -1.99 -3.69 -13.58
C GLN A 219 -2.08 -5.02 -14.30
N PHE A 220 -1.43 -6.05 -13.76
CA PHE A 220 -1.57 -7.41 -14.26
C PHE A 220 -3.00 -7.90 -14.05
N ASN A 221 -3.53 -8.66 -15.00
CA ASN A 221 -4.94 -9.09 -15.01
C ASN A 221 -5.24 -10.14 -13.93
N GLU A 222 -4.23 -10.88 -13.54
CA GLU A 222 -4.33 -11.94 -12.53
C GLU A 222 -3.04 -12.02 -11.70
N LYS A 223 -3.07 -12.81 -10.64
CA LYS A 223 -1.93 -13.07 -9.78
C LYS A 223 -1.09 -14.20 -10.38
N TYR A 224 0.17 -13.89 -10.66
CA TYR A 224 1.14 -14.86 -11.17
C TYR A 224 2.12 -15.24 -10.05
N GLU A 225 2.21 -16.53 -9.73
CA GLU A 225 3.08 -17.02 -8.63
C GLU A 225 4.58 -16.80 -8.92
N THR A 226 4.95 -16.79 -10.19
CA THR A 226 6.34 -16.59 -10.64
C THR A 226 6.75 -15.13 -10.70
N LEU A 227 5.80 -14.18 -10.58
CA LEU A 227 6.05 -12.76 -10.70
C LEU A 227 6.35 -12.14 -9.33
N ILE A 228 7.50 -11.51 -9.21
CA ILE A 228 7.99 -10.89 -7.97
C ILE A 228 8.26 -9.40 -8.22
N PRO A 229 7.87 -8.50 -7.28
CA PRO A 229 8.25 -7.09 -7.35
C PRO A 229 9.77 -6.92 -7.48
N GLY A 230 10.19 -6.00 -8.35
CA GLY A 230 11.60 -5.77 -8.71
C GLY A 230 12.01 -6.43 -10.03
N MET A 231 11.21 -7.36 -10.56
CA MET A 231 11.45 -7.90 -11.90
C MET A 231 11.25 -6.82 -12.97
N SER A 232 11.96 -6.99 -14.08
CA SER A 232 11.90 -6.09 -15.22
C SER A 232 11.33 -6.78 -16.45
N GLY A 233 10.89 -5.98 -17.44
CA GLY A 233 10.34 -6.55 -18.65
C GLY A 233 10.21 -5.57 -19.80
N ILE A 234 9.82 -6.12 -20.94
CA ILE A 234 9.49 -5.37 -22.15
C ILE A 234 7.97 -5.39 -22.32
N VAL A 235 7.39 -4.20 -22.39
CA VAL A 235 5.96 -4.03 -22.65
C VAL A 235 5.73 -3.83 -24.13
N LYS A 236 4.83 -4.61 -24.69
CA LYS A 236 4.38 -4.48 -26.07
C LYS A 236 3.04 -3.80 -26.14
N PHE A 237 2.95 -2.77 -26.97
CA PHE A 237 1.76 -1.99 -27.22
C PHE A 237 1.36 -2.15 -28.69
N TRP A 238 0.05 -2.13 -28.94
CA TRP A 238 -0.50 -2.18 -30.30
C TRP A 238 -1.36 -0.96 -30.56
N THR A 239 -1.05 -0.22 -31.60
CA THR A 239 -1.95 0.84 -32.07
C THR A 239 -3.04 0.23 -32.94
N LYS A 240 -4.32 0.56 -32.65
CA LYS A 240 -5.38 0.34 -33.63
C LYS A 240 -5.15 1.33 -34.76
N THR A 241 -4.64 0.87 -35.91
CA THR A 241 -4.57 1.70 -37.10
C THR A 241 -5.98 2.19 -37.44
N LYS A 242 -6.20 3.51 -37.39
CA LYS A 242 -7.46 4.08 -37.91
C LYS A 242 -7.51 3.77 -39.39
N THR A 243 -8.50 2.99 -39.81
CA THR A 243 -8.95 2.88 -41.22
C THR A 243 -9.58 4.20 -41.63
#